data_3fb1ee3164c0f56bf201e360edeca989
#
_entry.id   3fb1ee3164c0f56bf201e360edeca989
#
_cell.length_a   1.000
_cell.length_b   1.000
_cell.length_c   1.000
_cell.angle_alpha   90.00
_cell.angle_beta   90.00
_cell.angle_gamma   90.00
#
_symmetry.space_group_name_H-M   'P 1'
#
loop_
_entity.id
_entity.type
_entity.pdbx_description
1 polymer ?
#
loop_
_entity_poly.entity_id
_entity_poly.type
_entity_poly.pdbx_seq_one_letter_code
_entity_poly.pdbx_strand_id
1 'polypeptide(L)'
;MTEINDSNVRMKQLFELQLVNQKDSLGKIYEITSSLERYGAYEVLFYAAQTISKLMNTEDVAIYTVANRVYARLFSFTSPMARKLGNSIRYPEMEAMYEDLKEHRVYINKTMDERYPLMAQAIYAEDEMQIILMLWGLPWDRMNLAESNRLTVISYLIQNAVVRANHYLEALHEHRYLENSKILEKDAFTQLVAAFFEAKRNGLTECSLVRIVCSSEDYKKAGEILEQKLRQTDYIGILDGGLHVLLSNTDEENAKGVILRFGEEGLKSILVNREVAA
;
A
#
# COMPACT_ATOMS: atom_id res chain seq x y z
N MET A 1 -15.63 3.46 -17.51
CA MET A 1 -15.05 3.73 -18.86
C MET A 1 -14.52 5.15 -19.01
N THR A 2 -15.14 6.16 -18.44
CA THR A 2 -14.72 7.57 -18.49
C THR A 2 -13.38 7.83 -17.77
N GLU A 3 -13.16 7.29 -16.58
CA GLU A 3 -11.94 7.51 -15.78
C GLU A 3 -10.66 6.96 -16.40
N ILE A 4 -10.73 5.77 -17.03
CA ILE A 4 -9.57 5.20 -17.75
C ILE A 4 -9.24 6.08 -18.94
N ASN A 5 -10.24 6.70 -19.56
CA ASN A 5 -10.04 7.58 -20.71
C ASN A 5 -9.42 8.92 -20.29
N ASP A 6 -9.84 9.50 -19.15
CA ASP A 6 -9.29 10.75 -18.61
C ASP A 6 -7.86 10.57 -18.09
N SER A 7 -7.59 9.43 -17.43
CA SER A 7 -6.23 9.06 -17.01
C SER A 7 -5.31 8.89 -18.22
N ASN A 8 -5.78 8.23 -19.29
CA ASN A 8 -5.03 8.06 -20.52
C ASN A 8 -4.79 9.38 -21.25
N VAL A 9 -5.74 10.31 -21.24
CA VAL A 9 -5.60 11.64 -21.86
C VAL A 9 -4.58 12.48 -21.10
N ARG A 10 -4.66 12.52 -19.76
CA ARG A 10 -3.66 13.21 -18.93
C ARG A 10 -2.27 12.61 -19.08
N MET A 11 -2.17 11.28 -19.13
CA MET A 11 -0.91 10.58 -19.36
C MET A 11 -0.33 10.96 -20.72
N LYS A 12 -1.15 11.00 -21.77
CA LYS A 12 -0.74 11.39 -23.12
C LYS A 12 -0.22 12.83 -23.19
N GLN A 13 -0.87 13.77 -22.48
CA GLN A 13 -0.42 15.16 -22.38
C GLN A 13 0.91 15.29 -21.65
N LEU A 14 1.10 14.55 -20.55
CA LEU A 14 2.39 14.50 -19.82
C LEU A 14 3.49 13.86 -20.67
N PHE A 15 3.16 12.86 -21.49
CA PHE A 15 4.07 12.25 -22.45
C PHE A 15 4.54 13.25 -23.51
N GLU A 16 3.63 14.01 -24.08
CA GLU A 16 3.97 15.00 -25.11
C GLU A 16 4.90 16.10 -24.55
N LEU A 17 4.71 16.49 -23.29
CA LEU A 17 5.58 17.44 -22.59
C LEU A 17 6.99 16.89 -22.29
N GLN A 18 7.14 15.58 -22.08
CA GLN A 18 8.43 14.93 -21.81
C GLN A 18 9.15 14.44 -23.07
N LEU A 19 8.43 14.08 -24.13
CA LEU A 19 9.00 13.63 -25.40
C LEU A 19 9.89 14.67 -26.08
N VAL A 20 9.70 15.96 -25.77
CA VAL A 20 10.51 17.04 -26.30
C VAL A 20 11.96 16.99 -25.78
N ASN A 21 12.24 16.27 -24.68
CA ASN A 21 13.55 16.35 -24.00
C ASN A 21 14.34 15.06 -23.78
N GLN A 22 13.84 13.84 -24.09
CA GLN A 22 14.65 12.62 -23.86
C GLN A 22 14.30 11.44 -24.80
N LYS A 23 15.27 10.99 -25.59
CA LYS A 23 15.22 9.78 -26.44
C LYS A 23 15.01 8.45 -25.67
N ASP A 24 15.12 8.47 -24.33
CA ASP A 24 15.03 7.27 -23.46
C ASP A 24 13.70 7.11 -22.72
N SER A 25 12.75 8.04 -22.85
CA SER A 25 11.56 8.07 -22.00
C SER A 25 10.59 6.91 -22.25
N LEU A 26 10.38 6.51 -23.51
CA LEU A 26 9.48 5.40 -23.86
C LEU A 26 9.99 4.03 -23.35
N GLY A 27 11.30 3.81 -23.42
CA GLY A 27 11.92 2.59 -22.90
C GLY A 27 11.73 2.46 -21.38
N LYS A 28 11.90 3.54 -20.65
CA LYS A 28 11.70 3.56 -19.18
C LYS A 28 10.24 3.32 -18.79
N ILE A 29 9.30 3.89 -19.52
CA ILE A 29 7.87 3.69 -19.27
C ILE A 29 7.48 2.23 -19.54
N TYR A 30 7.94 1.66 -20.63
CA TYR A 30 7.73 0.24 -20.93
C TYR A 30 8.33 -0.64 -19.81
N GLU A 31 9.53 -0.32 -19.32
CA GLU A 31 10.17 -1.01 -18.20
C GLU A 31 9.33 -0.93 -16.92
N ILE A 32 8.80 0.26 -16.58
CA ILE A 32 7.94 0.46 -15.41
C ILE A 32 6.67 -0.37 -15.55
N THR A 33 5.97 -0.22 -16.67
CA THR A 33 4.70 -0.93 -16.92
C THR A 33 4.93 -2.43 -16.86
N SER A 34 5.94 -2.94 -17.56
CA SER A 34 6.29 -4.36 -17.58
C SER A 34 6.72 -4.87 -16.21
N SER A 35 7.40 -4.05 -15.40
CA SER A 35 7.77 -4.44 -14.04
C SER A 35 6.56 -4.57 -13.12
N LEU A 36 5.61 -3.64 -13.20
CA LEU A 36 4.38 -3.67 -12.40
C LEU A 36 3.39 -4.75 -12.87
N GLU A 37 3.38 -5.10 -14.16
CA GLU A 37 2.54 -6.16 -14.71
C GLU A 37 2.94 -7.58 -14.27
N ARG A 38 4.16 -7.76 -13.81
CA ARG A 38 4.66 -9.06 -13.30
C ARG A 38 4.05 -9.44 -11.95
N TYR A 39 3.56 -8.46 -11.19
CA TYR A 39 3.09 -8.65 -9.85
C TYR A 39 1.59 -8.96 -9.81
N GLY A 40 1.21 -9.87 -8.93
CA GLY A 40 -0.18 -10.18 -8.66
C GLY A 40 -0.92 -9.00 -8.00
N ALA A 41 -2.23 -9.09 -7.98
CA ALA A 41 -3.09 -8.02 -7.47
C ALA A 41 -2.79 -7.61 -6.01
N TYR A 42 -2.29 -8.53 -5.19
CA TYR A 42 -1.92 -8.26 -3.80
C TYR A 42 -0.52 -7.66 -3.63
N GLU A 43 0.33 -7.75 -4.65
CA GLU A 43 1.75 -7.44 -4.58
C GLU A 43 2.08 -6.06 -5.14
N VAL A 44 1.22 -5.52 -6.02
CA VAL A 44 1.47 -4.30 -6.79
C VAL A 44 1.99 -3.16 -5.92
N LEU A 45 1.37 -2.88 -4.77
CA LEU A 45 1.78 -1.77 -3.91
C LEU A 45 3.10 -2.02 -3.18
N PHE A 46 3.44 -3.27 -2.84
CA PHE A 46 4.74 -3.57 -2.25
C PHE A 46 5.87 -3.26 -3.23
N TYR A 47 5.73 -3.75 -4.44
CA TYR A 47 6.75 -3.59 -5.48
C TYR A 47 6.71 -2.20 -6.13
N ALA A 48 5.62 -1.45 -6.01
CA ALA A 48 5.58 -0.04 -6.39
C ALA A 48 6.61 0.79 -5.60
N ALA A 49 6.76 0.57 -4.29
CA ALA A 49 7.78 1.25 -3.49
C ALA A 49 9.20 0.96 -4.02
N GLN A 50 9.48 -0.31 -4.33
CA GLN A 50 10.77 -0.71 -4.89
C GLN A 50 10.99 -0.15 -6.31
N THR A 51 9.95 -0.09 -7.13
CA THR A 51 9.99 0.48 -8.48
C THR A 51 10.29 1.98 -8.42
N ILE A 52 9.60 2.73 -7.54
CA ILE A 52 9.88 4.15 -7.30
C ILE A 52 11.33 4.34 -6.86
N SER A 53 11.79 3.53 -5.89
CA SER A 53 13.16 3.57 -5.38
C SER A 53 14.19 3.47 -6.50
N LYS A 54 14.04 2.49 -7.39
CA LYS A 54 14.92 2.30 -8.55
C LYS A 54 14.87 3.46 -9.55
N LEU A 55 13.66 3.92 -9.89
CA LEU A 55 13.46 4.94 -10.92
C LEU A 55 13.84 6.33 -10.45
N MET A 56 13.56 6.65 -9.21
CA MET A 56 13.93 7.91 -8.59
C MET A 56 15.36 7.86 -8.03
N ASN A 57 16.06 6.72 -8.13
CA ASN A 57 17.38 6.50 -7.58
C ASN A 57 17.49 7.04 -6.14
N THR A 58 16.62 6.55 -5.29
CA THR A 58 16.57 6.83 -3.84
C THR A 58 16.26 5.56 -3.08
N GLU A 59 16.89 5.37 -1.93
CA GLU A 59 16.65 4.20 -1.08
C GLU A 59 15.43 4.38 -0.15
N ASP A 60 14.92 5.62 -0.02
CA ASP A 60 14.01 5.99 1.04
C ASP A 60 12.62 6.33 0.49
N VAL A 61 11.84 5.32 0.17
CA VAL A 61 10.46 5.43 -0.34
C VAL A 61 9.48 4.79 0.62
N ALA A 62 8.39 5.51 0.94
CA ALA A 62 7.25 4.99 1.68
C ALA A 62 5.95 5.16 0.90
N ILE A 63 5.07 4.17 1.02
CA ILE A 63 3.71 4.19 0.50
C ILE A 63 2.75 4.10 1.67
N TYR A 64 1.88 5.09 1.77
CA TYR A 64 0.78 5.13 2.72
C TYR A 64 -0.55 4.97 1.98
N THR A 65 -1.44 4.12 2.49
CA THR A 65 -2.84 4.04 2.04
C THR A 65 -3.72 4.91 2.93
N VAL A 66 -4.58 5.69 2.31
CA VAL A 66 -5.51 6.57 3.03
C VAL A 66 -6.64 5.71 3.59
N ALA A 67 -6.75 5.67 4.92
CA ALA A 67 -7.77 4.88 5.60
C ALA A 67 -9.09 5.65 5.75
N ASN A 68 -9.00 6.98 5.90
CA ASN A 68 -10.13 7.89 5.96
C ASN A 68 -9.63 9.33 5.76
N ARG A 69 -10.51 10.32 5.84
CA ARG A 69 -10.14 11.73 5.64
C ARG A 69 -9.15 12.31 6.65
N VAL A 70 -8.74 11.56 7.66
CA VAL A 70 -7.84 12.00 8.74
C VAL A 70 -6.55 11.21 8.76
N TYR A 71 -6.61 9.90 8.52
CA TYR A 71 -5.47 9.00 8.70
C TYR A 71 -5.05 8.33 7.41
N ALA A 72 -3.74 8.23 7.22
CA ALA A 72 -3.13 7.30 6.28
C ALA A 72 -2.28 6.27 7.03
N ARG A 73 -2.23 5.06 6.51
CA ARG A 73 -1.52 3.91 7.08
C ARG A 73 -0.36 3.52 6.20
N LEU A 74 0.79 3.32 6.80
CA LEU A 74 1.95 2.78 6.09
C LEU A 74 1.56 1.43 5.48
N PHE A 75 1.84 1.25 4.22
CA PHE A 75 1.61 -0.01 3.51
C PHE A 75 2.93 -0.70 3.18
N SER A 76 3.84 0.02 2.53
CA SER A 76 5.17 -0.48 2.20
C SER A 76 6.25 0.60 2.34
N PHE A 77 7.49 0.17 2.49
CA PHE A 77 8.66 1.03 2.63
C PHE A 77 9.89 0.31 2.12
N THR A 78 10.93 1.05 1.72
CA THR A 78 12.16 0.48 1.20
C THR A 78 13.35 0.58 2.17
N SER A 79 13.22 1.36 3.24
CA SER A 79 14.27 1.55 4.24
C SER A 79 13.69 1.92 5.62
N PRO A 80 14.48 1.78 6.70
CA PRO A 80 14.08 2.29 8.02
C PRO A 80 13.81 3.80 8.03
N MET A 81 14.53 4.60 7.22
CA MET A 81 14.32 6.04 7.09
C MET A 81 12.97 6.35 6.46
N ALA A 82 12.54 5.56 5.48
CA ALA A 82 11.26 5.74 4.81
C ALA A 82 10.06 5.61 5.75
N ARG A 83 10.17 4.86 6.85
CA ARG A 83 9.11 4.73 7.87
C ARG A 83 9.24 5.70 9.05
N LYS A 84 10.00 6.78 8.92
CA LYS A 84 10.26 7.78 9.96
C LYS A 84 8.98 8.34 10.61
N LEU A 85 7.89 8.48 9.87
CA LEU A 85 6.61 8.96 10.38
C LEU A 85 5.79 7.87 11.12
N GLY A 86 6.29 6.64 11.17
CA GLY A 86 5.60 5.51 11.80
C GLY A 86 4.50 4.90 10.95
N ASN A 87 3.75 3.98 11.56
CA ASN A 87 2.77 3.15 10.85
C ASN A 87 1.42 3.86 10.59
N SER A 88 1.22 5.05 11.14
CA SER A 88 -0.01 5.83 10.97
C SER A 88 0.28 7.30 11.09
N ILE A 89 -0.18 8.07 10.12
CA ILE A 89 -0.03 9.53 10.08
C ILE A 89 -1.39 10.20 9.99
N ARG A 90 -1.49 11.38 10.61
CA ARG A 90 -2.58 12.32 10.38
C ARG A 90 -2.16 13.26 9.24
N TYR A 91 -2.34 12.79 8.01
CA TYR A 91 -1.82 13.51 6.85
C TYR A 91 -2.38 14.93 6.66
N PRO A 92 -3.61 15.30 7.09
CA PRO A 92 -4.07 16.69 7.03
C PRO A 92 -3.33 17.61 8.01
N GLU A 93 -2.73 17.09 9.09
CA GLU A 93 -1.93 17.89 10.02
C GLU A 93 -0.54 18.24 9.44
N MET A 94 -0.16 17.62 8.34
CA MET A 94 1.02 17.96 7.55
C MET A 94 0.66 19.05 6.53
N GLU A 95 0.29 20.24 7.03
CA GLU A 95 -0.36 21.33 6.26
C GLU A 95 0.33 21.65 4.94
N ALA A 96 1.65 21.91 4.95
CA ALA A 96 2.38 22.27 3.75
C ALA A 96 2.35 21.17 2.65
N MET A 97 2.40 19.92 3.06
CA MET A 97 2.28 18.78 2.14
C MET A 97 0.82 18.57 1.71
N TYR A 98 -0.11 18.64 2.65
CA TYR A 98 -1.52 18.38 2.40
C TYR A 98 -2.12 19.35 1.40
N GLU A 99 -1.81 20.66 1.47
CA GLU A 99 -2.31 21.67 0.52
C GLU A 99 -1.85 21.41 -0.91
N ASP A 100 -0.59 21.01 -1.12
CA ASP A 100 -0.13 20.63 -2.46
C ASP A 100 -0.80 19.34 -2.95
N LEU A 101 -0.87 18.33 -2.09
CA LEU A 101 -1.51 17.06 -2.47
C LEU A 101 -3.00 17.27 -2.79
N LYS A 102 -3.75 17.99 -1.99
CA LYS A 102 -5.17 18.29 -2.20
C LYS A 102 -5.45 18.97 -3.56
N GLU A 103 -4.51 19.78 -4.03
CA GLU A 103 -4.59 20.41 -5.36
C GLU A 103 -3.97 19.56 -6.47
N HIS A 104 -3.76 18.27 -6.24
CA HIS A 104 -3.16 17.33 -7.19
C HIS A 104 -1.72 17.70 -7.63
N ARG A 105 -1.01 18.49 -6.82
CA ARG A 105 0.38 18.88 -7.07
C ARG A 105 1.34 17.94 -6.36
N VAL A 106 2.55 17.81 -6.91
CA VAL A 106 3.67 17.19 -6.19
C VAL A 106 4.14 18.16 -5.11
N TYR A 107 4.15 17.70 -3.87
CA TYR A 107 4.79 18.43 -2.79
C TYR A 107 6.32 18.34 -2.93
N ILE A 108 6.99 19.48 -2.79
CA ILE A 108 8.45 19.60 -2.73
C ILE A 108 8.82 20.37 -1.45
N ASN A 109 9.58 19.73 -0.57
CA ASN A 109 10.03 20.31 0.70
C ASN A 109 11.16 21.34 0.47
N LYS A 110 10.79 22.54 0.09
CA LYS A 110 11.75 23.63 -0.20
C LYS A 110 12.46 24.14 1.04
N THR A 111 11.88 23.94 2.20
CA THR A 111 12.42 24.41 3.49
C THR A 111 13.36 23.41 4.14
N MET A 112 13.47 22.21 3.59
CA MET A 112 14.24 21.10 4.16
C MET A 112 13.85 20.78 5.62
N ASP A 113 12.57 20.99 5.95
CA ASP A 113 12.03 20.64 7.25
C ASP A 113 12.01 19.10 7.39
N GLU A 114 12.79 18.59 8.34
CA GLU A 114 12.95 17.15 8.56
C GLU A 114 11.66 16.41 8.97
N ARG A 115 10.62 17.14 9.35
CA ARG A 115 9.29 16.56 9.66
C ARG A 115 8.54 16.11 8.41
N TYR A 116 8.93 16.59 7.24
CA TYR A 116 8.28 16.31 5.97
C TYR A 116 9.16 15.48 5.04
N PRO A 117 8.58 14.64 4.16
CA PRO A 117 9.34 14.03 3.08
C PRO A 117 9.92 15.11 2.17
N LEU A 118 10.97 14.79 1.43
CA LEU A 118 11.55 15.71 0.45
C LEU A 118 10.63 15.92 -0.74
N MET A 119 9.93 14.88 -1.17
CA MET A 119 8.87 14.95 -2.17
C MET A 119 7.73 14.01 -1.79
N ALA A 120 6.50 14.42 -2.12
CA ALA A 120 5.33 13.55 -2.00
C ALA A 120 4.37 13.74 -3.17
N GLN A 121 3.67 12.67 -3.52
CA GLN A 121 2.63 12.66 -4.54
C GLN A 121 1.46 11.81 -4.06
N ALA A 122 0.23 12.27 -4.31
CA ALA A 122 -0.96 11.48 -4.05
C ALA A 122 -1.48 10.79 -5.32
N ILE A 123 -2.09 9.63 -5.12
CA ILE A 123 -2.85 8.90 -6.13
C ILE A 123 -4.32 8.98 -5.71
N TYR A 124 -5.19 9.25 -6.68
CA TYR A 124 -6.61 9.50 -6.45
C TYR A 124 -7.47 8.46 -7.16
N ALA A 125 -8.64 8.18 -6.58
CA ALA A 125 -9.75 7.54 -7.26
C ALA A 125 -11.02 8.36 -6.95
N GLU A 126 -11.83 8.68 -7.96
CA GLU A 126 -13.04 9.49 -7.84
C GLU A 126 -12.82 10.81 -7.06
N ASP A 127 -11.70 11.50 -7.37
CA ASP A 127 -11.24 12.73 -6.69
C ASP A 127 -10.92 12.58 -5.18
N GLU A 128 -11.02 11.37 -4.62
CA GLU A 128 -10.57 11.09 -3.27
C GLU A 128 -9.14 10.54 -3.25
N MET A 129 -8.32 11.07 -2.34
CA MET A 129 -6.93 10.61 -2.13
C MET A 129 -6.96 9.19 -1.56
N GLN A 130 -6.29 8.25 -2.24
CA GLN A 130 -6.24 6.84 -1.87
C GLN A 130 -4.86 6.41 -1.37
N ILE A 131 -3.81 6.95 -1.98
CA ILE A 131 -2.43 6.56 -1.69
C ILE A 131 -1.58 7.81 -1.64
N ILE A 132 -0.62 7.85 -0.72
CA ILE A 132 0.40 8.90 -0.62
C ILE A 132 1.77 8.23 -0.79
N LEU A 133 2.50 8.66 -1.82
CA LEU A 133 3.88 8.28 -2.09
C LEU A 133 4.80 9.31 -1.44
N MET A 134 5.81 8.88 -0.68
CA MET A 134 6.76 9.76 0.01
C MET A 134 8.19 9.35 -0.27
N LEU A 135 9.03 10.32 -0.61
CA LEU A 135 10.46 10.17 -0.85
C LEU A 135 11.25 10.98 0.17
N TRP A 136 12.24 10.36 0.82
CA TRP A 136 13.00 10.96 1.91
C TRP A 136 14.48 11.25 1.56
N GLY A 137 15.06 10.48 0.68
CA GLY A 137 16.50 10.47 0.41
C GLY A 137 16.89 11.01 -0.96
N LEU A 138 16.45 12.21 -1.36
CA LEU A 138 16.85 12.81 -2.64
C LEU A 138 17.97 13.85 -2.44
N PRO A 139 19.01 13.86 -3.29
CA PRO A 139 19.96 14.96 -3.33
C PRO A 139 19.29 16.30 -3.67
N TRP A 140 19.80 17.37 -3.08
CA TRP A 140 19.19 18.70 -3.24
C TRP A 140 19.07 19.16 -4.70
N ASP A 141 20.08 18.93 -5.50
CA ASP A 141 20.12 19.27 -6.92
C ASP A 141 19.06 18.55 -7.76
N ARG A 142 18.54 17.45 -7.23
CA ARG A 142 17.45 16.69 -7.83
C ARG A 142 16.05 17.11 -7.35
N MET A 143 15.94 18.02 -6.41
CA MET A 143 14.65 18.57 -5.96
C MET A 143 14.16 19.65 -6.93
N ASN A 144 13.87 19.29 -8.14
CA ASN A 144 13.54 20.18 -9.24
C ASN A 144 12.28 19.72 -10.00
N LEU A 145 11.81 20.54 -10.95
CA LEU A 145 10.61 20.29 -11.73
C LEU A 145 10.70 19.00 -12.56
N ALA A 146 11.89 18.66 -13.06
CA ALA A 146 12.05 17.44 -13.88
C ALA A 146 11.83 16.18 -13.02
N GLU A 147 12.35 16.12 -11.80
CA GLU A 147 12.10 15.00 -10.88
C GLU A 147 10.64 14.99 -10.38
N SER A 148 10.04 16.16 -10.16
CA SER A 148 8.61 16.28 -9.86
C SER A 148 7.75 15.68 -10.97
N ASN A 149 8.01 16.05 -12.22
CA ASN A 149 7.31 15.48 -13.38
C ASN A 149 7.54 13.97 -13.52
N ARG A 150 8.77 13.50 -13.23
CA ARG A 150 9.09 12.07 -13.22
C ARG A 150 8.26 11.32 -12.18
N LEU A 151 8.17 11.83 -10.96
CA LEU A 151 7.35 11.25 -9.91
C LEU A 151 5.87 11.22 -10.30
N THR A 152 5.37 12.29 -10.93
CA THR A 152 4.00 12.35 -11.46
C THR A 152 3.72 11.23 -12.46
N VAL A 153 4.61 11.03 -13.43
CA VAL A 153 4.44 9.95 -14.42
C VAL A 153 4.45 8.57 -13.75
N ILE A 154 5.38 8.33 -12.83
CA ILE A 154 5.47 7.08 -12.10
C ILE A 154 4.17 6.84 -11.29
N SER A 155 3.63 7.87 -10.63
CA SER A 155 2.40 7.77 -9.86
C SER A 155 1.19 7.39 -10.72
N TYR A 156 1.06 7.91 -11.93
CA TYR A 156 0.01 7.50 -12.87
C TYR A 156 0.15 6.05 -13.34
N LEU A 157 1.36 5.57 -13.57
CA LEU A 157 1.59 4.18 -13.94
C LEU A 157 1.24 3.22 -12.78
N ILE A 158 1.57 3.60 -11.55
CA ILE A 158 1.18 2.86 -10.36
C ILE A 158 -0.34 2.89 -10.18
N GLN A 159 -0.99 4.05 -10.34
CA GLN A 159 -2.44 4.18 -10.30
C GLN A 159 -3.12 3.21 -11.28
N ASN A 160 -2.67 3.17 -12.53
CA ASN A 160 -3.22 2.26 -13.52
C ASN A 160 -3.03 0.78 -13.13
N ALA A 161 -1.88 0.43 -12.55
CA ALA A 161 -1.63 -0.93 -12.08
C ALA A 161 -2.53 -1.30 -10.90
N VAL A 162 -2.74 -0.39 -9.95
CA VAL A 162 -3.63 -0.57 -8.79
C VAL A 162 -5.09 -0.68 -9.23
N VAL A 163 -5.54 0.16 -10.16
CA VAL A 163 -6.91 0.10 -10.71
C VAL A 163 -7.16 -1.27 -11.37
N ARG A 164 -6.22 -1.74 -12.20
CA ARG A 164 -6.34 -3.08 -12.82
C ARG A 164 -6.38 -4.20 -11.78
N ALA A 165 -5.52 -4.10 -10.76
CA ALA A 165 -5.48 -5.06 -9.67
C ALA A 165 -6.81 -5.10 -8.90
N ASN A 166 -7.39 -3.94 -8.60
CA ASN A 166 -8.69 -3.84 -7.92
C ASN A 166 -9.83 -4.41 -8.77
N HIS A 167 -9.90 -4.07 -10.06
CA HIS A 167 -10.91 -4.64 -10.95
C HIS A 167 -10.82 -6.17 -11.04
N TYR A 168 -9.60 -6.71 -11.08
CA TYR A 168 -9.40 -8.16 -11.04
C TYR A 168 -9.93 -8.76 -9.72
N LEU A 169 -9.63 -8.14 -8.58
CA LEU A 169 -10.11 -8.59 -7.28
C LEU A 169 -11.64 -8.45 -7.13
N GLU A 170 -12.22 -7.39 -7.70
CA GLU A 170 -13.68 -7.18 -7.73
C GLU A 170 -14.39 -8.22 -8.58
N ALA A 171 -13.84 -8.57 -9.74
CA ALA A 171 -14.39 -9.62 -10.60
C ALA A 171 -14.40 -11.02 -9.92
N LEU A 172 -13.52 -11.21 -8.92
CA LEU A 172 -13.47 -12.42 -8.11
C LEU A 172 -14.26 -12.32 -6.80
N HIS A 173 -14.96 -11.21 -6.55
CA HIS A 173 -15.52 -10.88 -5.23
C HIS A 173 -16.40 -11.99 -4.66
N GLU A 174 -17.31 -12.59 -5.45
CA GLU A 174 -18.23 -13.66 -5.02
C GLU A 174 -17.48 -14.93 -4.54
N HIS A 175 -16.27 -15.15 -5.01
CA HIS A 175 -15.44 -16.31 -4.66
C HIS A 175 -14.33 -15.97 -3.66
N ARG A 176 -14.21 -14.70 -3.23
CA ARG A 176 -13.15 -14.25 -2.33
C ARG A 176 -13.53 -14.28 -0.87
N TYR A 177 -14.80 -14.10 -0.57
CA TYR A 177 -15.28 -13.95 0.81
C TYR A 177 -16.29 -15.01 1.15
N LEU A 178 -16.31 -15.44 2.40
CA LEU A 178 -17.41 -16.20 2.94
C LEU A 178 -18.72 -15.41 2.79
N GLU A 179 -19.77 -16.10 2.40
CA GLU A 179 -21.08 -15.50 2.17
C GLU A 179 -21.51 -14.58 3.33
N ASN A 180 -21.89 -13.34 3.00
CA ASN A 180 -22.30 -12.31 3.95
C ASN A 180 -21.26 -11.99 5.04
N SER A 181 -19.98 -12.02 4.73
CA SER A 181 -18.91 -11.68 5.67
C SER A 181 -17.72 -11.00 4.97
N LYS A 182 -16.80 -10.43 5.75
CA LYS A 182 -15.50 -9.92 5.27
C LYS A 182 -14.37 -10.94 5.46
N ILE A 183 -14.70 -12.18 5.80
CA ILE A 183 -13.73 -13.25 5.99
C ILE A 183 -13.33 -13.76 4.60
N LEU A 184 -12.06 -13.62 4.27
CA LEU A 184 -11.51 -14.14 3.02
C LEU A 184 -11.54 -15.67 3.01
N GLU A 185 -11.98 -16.23 1.89
CA GLU A 185 -11.91 -17.65 1.62
C GLU A 185 -10.46 -18.13 1.57
N LYS A 186 -10.27 -19.44 1.75
CA LYS A 186 -8.97 -20.10 1.88
C LYS A 186 -7.99 -19.69 0.79
N ASP A 187 -8.39 -19.74 -0.47
CA ASP A 187 -7.47 -19.49 -1.59
C ASP A 187 -7.07 -18.02 -1.67
N ALA A 188 -8.03 -17.12 -1.49
CA ALA A 188 -7.80 -15.69 -1.49
C ALA A 188 -6.89 -15.27 -0.29
N PHE A 189 -7.15 -15.83 0.89
CA PHE A 189 -6.35 -15.51 2.08
C PHE A 189 -4.94 -16.12 2.01
N THR A 190 -4.82 -17.33 1.46
CA THR A 190 -3.50 -17.97 1.26
C THR A 190 -2.61 -17.13 0.34
N GLN A 191 -3.15 -16.65 -0.80
CA GLN A 191 -2.41 -15.79 -1.72
C GLN A 191 -2.01 -14.46 -1.05
N LEU A 192 -2.94 -13.84 -0.32
CA LEU A 192 -2.68 -12.59 0.40
C LEU A 192 -1.57 -12.77 1.45
N VAL A 193 -1.65 -13.81 2.26
CA VAL A 193 -0.62 -14.13 3.28
C VAL A 193 0.72 -14.37 2.61
N ALA A 194 0.77 -15.13 1.51
CA ALA A 194 2.00 -15.38 0.78
C ALA A 194 2.63 -14.06 0.27
N ALA A 195 1.84 -13.15 -0.32
CA ALA A 195 2.30 -11.85 -0.80
C ALA A 195 2.90 -10.99 0.34
N PHE A 196 2.23 -10.93 1.50
CA PHE A 196 2.72 -10.18 2.65
C PHE A 196 4.02 -10.75 3.23
N PHE A 197 4.11 -12.07 3.36
CA PHE A 197 5.32 -12.71 3.88
C PHE A 197 6.50 -12.62 2.91
N GLU A 198 6.24 -12.64 1.60
CA GLU A 198 7.27 -12.38 0.60
C GLU A 198 7.75 -10.93 0.65
N ALA A 199 6.83 -9.98 0.72
CA ALA A 199 7.18 -8.56 0.89
C ALA A 199 7.97 -8.32 2.19
N LYS A 200 7.62 -9.00 3.29
CA LYS A 200 8.36 -8.95 4.56
C LYS A 200 9.78 -9.48 4.39
N ARG A 201 9.98 -10.62 3.72
CA ARG A 201 11.32 -11.17 3.42
C ARG A 201 12.18 -10.20 2.61
N ASN A 202 11.54 -9.44 1.73
CA ASN A 202 12.20 -8.42 0.91
C ASN A 202 12.36 -7.06 1.62
N GLY A 203 11.98 -6.96 2.91
CA GLY A 203 12.11 -5.74 3.70
C GLY A 203 11.17 -4.61 3.28
N LEU A 204 10.08 -4.91 2.57
CA LEU A 204 9.12 -3.93 2.04
C LEU A 204 7.93 -3.67 2.96
N THR A 205 7.72 -4.51 3.97
CA THR A 205 6.66 -4.39 4.97
C THR A 205 7.01 -5.20 6.21
N GLU A 206 6.23 -4.98 7.27
CA GLU A 206 6.15 -5.87 8.43
C GLU A 206 4.77 -6.53 8.46
N CYS A 207 4.67 -7.76 8.94
CA CYS A 207 3.38 -8.38 9.18
C CYS A 207 3.48 -9.49 10.23
N SER A 208 2.35 -9.77 10.87
CA SER A 208 2.18 -10.88 11.81
C SER A 208 0.89 -11.64 11.51
N LEU A 209 0.92 -12.95 11.67
CA LEU A 209 -0.23 -13.81 11.48
C LEU A 209 -0.71 -14.31 12.86
N VAL A 210 -2.00 -14.16 13.13
CA VAL A 210 -2.63 -14.57 14.40
C VAL A 210 -3.73 -15.58 14.09
N ARG A 211 -3.71 -16.74 14.74
CA ARG A 211 -4.78 -17.73 14.66
C ARG A 211 -5.83 -17.48 15.75
N ILE A 212 -7.08 -17.47 15.39
CA ILE A 212 -8.21 -17.42 16.30
C ILE A 212 -8.66 -18.86 16.63
N VAL A 213 -8.75 -19.17 17.93
CA VAL A 213 -9.13 -20.50 18.38
C VAL A 213 -10.65 -20.55 18.54
N CYS A 214 -11.34 -20.96 17.50
CA CYS A 214 -12.79 -21.14 17.49
C CYS A 214 -13.18 -22.28 16.55
N SER A 215 -14.42 -22.77 16.66
CA SER A 215 -14.98 -23.78 15.72
C SER A 215 -15.34 -23.13 14.39
N SER A 216 -15.48 -23.92 13.36
CA SER A 216 -15.89 -23.41 12.02
C SER A 216 -17.30 -22.79 12.03
N GLU A 217 -18.18 -23.24 12.92
CA GLU A 217 -19.53 -22.71 13.10
C GLU A 217 -19.51 -21.27 13.68
N ASP A 218 -18.45 -20.92 14.42
CA ASP A 218 -18.29 -19.62 15.08
C ASP A 218 -17.53 -18.59 14.21
N TYR A 219 -17.05 -18.94 13.01
CA TYR A 219 -16.21 -18.05 12.20
C TYR A 219 -16.90 -16.71 11.90
N LYS A 220 -18.17 -16.71 11.52
CA LYS A 220 -18.90 -15.48 11.23
C LYS A 220 -19.01 -14.58 12.45
N LYS A 221 -19.39 -15.17 13.60
CA LYS A 221 -19.50 -14.45 14.88
C LYS A 221 -18.15 -13.88 15.33
N ALA A 222 -17.09 -14.66 15.23
CA ALA A 222 -15.74 -14.19 15.54
C ALA A 222 -15.30 -13.10 14.57
N GLY A 223 -15.62 -13.23 13.28
CA GLY A 223 -15.36 -12.23 12.26
C GLY A 223 -16.01 -10.88 12.53
N GLU A 224 -17.28 -10.85 12.92
CA GLU A 224 -18.00 -9.64 13.29
C GLU A 224 -17.37 -8.90 14.47
N ILE A 225 -16.87 -9.62 15.46
CA ILE A 225 -16.14 -9.05 16.62
C ILE A 225 -14.79 -8.47 16.14
N LEU A 226 -14.06 -9.23 15.33
CA LEU A 226 -12.75 -8.84 14.80
C LEU A 226 -12.84 -7.59 13.93
N GLU A 227 -13.84 -7.49 13.06
CA GLU A 227 -14.03 -6.32 12.17
C GLU A 227 -14.12 -4.99 12.93
N GLN A 228 -14.67 -5.00 14.14
CA GLN A 228 -14.77 -3.79 14.98
C GLN A 228 -13.45 -3.41 15.65
N LYS A 229 -12.50 -4.33 15.73
CA LYS A 229 -11.23 -4.17 16.45
C LYS A 229 -10.01 -4.05 15.53
N LEU A 230 -10.15 -4.48 14.30
CA LEU A 230 -9.08 -4.47 13.30
C LEU A 230 -9.01 -3.13 12.57
N ARG A 231 -7.83 -2.85 12.06
CA ARG A 231 -7.61 -1.72 11.16
C ARG A 231 -8.11 -2.09 9.77
N GLN A 232 -8.41 -1.09 8.97
CA GLN A 232 -8.81 -1.28 7.57
C GLN A 232 -7.75 -2.00 6.72
N THR A 233 -6.49 -1.98 7.15
CA THR A 233 -5.36 -2.63 6.49
C THR A 233 -5.07 -4.04 7.02
N ASP A 234 -5.82 -4.52 8.01
CA ASP A 234 -5.72 -5.89 8.52
C ASP A 234 -6.77 -6.76 7.84
N TYR A 235 -6.50 -8.05 7.73
CA TYR A 235 -7.35 -8.97 6.98
C TYR A 235 -7.72 -10.19 7.83
N ILE A 236 -8.95 -10.67 7.65
CA ILE A 236 -9.45 -11.89 8.27
C ILE A 236 -9.64 -12.93 7.17
N GLY A 237 -9.25 -14.17 7.41
CA GLY A 237 -9.47 -15.22 6.43
C GLY A 237 -9.22 -16.63 6.95
N ILE A 238 -9.52 -17.60 6.12
CA ILE A 238 -9.36 -19.02 6.41
C ILE A 238 -7.99 -19.49 5.91
N LEU A 239 -7.21 -20.10 6.79
CA LEU A 239 -5.92 -20.69 6.47
C LEU A 239 -5.75 -22.00 7.26
N ASP A 240 -5.31 -23.05 6.57
CA ASP A 240 -5.09 -24.39 7.19
C ASP A 240 -6.29 -24.88 8.03
N GLY A 241 -7.51 -24.60 7.55
CA GLY A 241 -8.76 -25.01 8.22
C GLY A 241 -9.05 -24.25 9.51
N GLY A 242 -8.43 -23.09 9.73
CA GLY A 242 -8.64 -22.22 10.90
C GLY A 242 -8.87 -20.79 10.52
N LEU A 243 -9.54 -20.02 11.39
CA LEU A 243 -9.71 -18.57 11.24
C LEU A 243 -8.42 -17.87 11.65
N HIS A 244 -7.93 -16.98 10.78
CA HIS A 244 -6.70 -16.22 11.01
C HIS A 244 -6.90 -14.74 10.74
N VAL A 245 -6.06 -13.93 11.37
CA VAL A 245 -5.94 -12.49 11.14
C VAL A 245 -4.52 -12.19 10.67
N LEU A 246 -4.39 -11.52 9.54
CA LEU A 246 -3.14 -10.95 9.06
C LEU A 246 -3.08 -9.49 9.50
N LEU A 247 -2.14 -9.17 10.37
CA LEU A 247 -1.89 -7.82 10.87
C LEU A 247 -0.82 -7.15 10.00
N SER A 248 -1.19 -6.11 9.26
CA SER A 248 -0.28 -5.37 8.40
C SER A 248 0.58 -4.39 9.21
N ASN A 249 1.83 -4.18 8.78
CA ASN A 249 2.81 -3.31 9.45
C ASN A 249 2.86 -3.48 10.96
N THR A 250 2.77 -4.74 11.41
CA THR A 250 2.76 -5.11 12.81
C THR A 250 3.78 -6.22 13.03
N ASP A 251 4.82 -5.93 13.78
CA ASP A 251 5.81 -6.92 14.21
C ASP A 251 5.24 -7.84 15.32
N GLU A 252 5.99 -8.85 15.70
CA GLU A 252 5.55 -9.85 16.68
C GLU A 252 5.32 -9.25 18.08
N GLU A 253 6.08 -8.22 18.46
CA GLU A 253 5.94 -7.56 19.76
C GLU A 253 4.63 -6.77 19.83
N ASN A 254 4.36 -5.98 18.81
CA ASN A 254 3.11 -5.24 18.69
C ASN A 254 1.89 -6.16 18.49
N ALA A 255 2.06 -7.31 17.83
CA ALA A 255 1.00 -8.31 17.67
C ALA A 255 0.52 -8.88 19.01
N LYS A 256 1.41 -9.01 20.02
CA LYS A 256 1.03 -9.45 21.38
C LYS A 256 0.00 -8.49 22.00
N GLY A 257 0.14 -7.18 21.78
CA GLY A 257 -0.83 -6.20 22.24
C GLY A 257 -2.21 -6.34 21.56
N VAL A 258 -2.22 -6.77 20.28
CA VAL A 258 -3.48 -7.05 19.56
C VAL A 258 -4.13 -8.32 20.10
N ILE A 259 -3.35 -9.37 20.38
CA ILE A 259 -3.81 -10.63 20.97
C ILE A 259 -4.47 -10.39 22.34
N LEU A 260 -3.89 -9.54 23.18
CA LEU A 260 -4.49 -9.18 24.48
C LEU A 260 -5.88 -8.53 24.28
N ARG A 261 -6.01 -7.59 23.34
CA ARG A 261 -7.31 -6.95 23.03
C ARG A 261 -8.35 -7.95 22.51
N PHE A 262 -7.94 -8.96 21.74
CA PHE A 262 -8.84 -10.03 21.32
C PHE A 262 -9.29 -10.87 22.52
N GLY A 263 -8.40 -11.10 23.49
CA GLY A 263 -8.73 -11.79 24.75
C GLY A 263 -9.78 -11.05 25.60
N GLU A 264 -9.74 -9.71 25.62
CA GLU A 264 -10.74 -8.87 26.29
C GLU A 264 -12.15 -9.03 25.69
N GLU A 265 -12.24 -9.35 24.39
CA GLU A 265 -13.50 -9.65 23.69
C GLU A 265 -13.88 -11.15 23.73
N GLY A 266 -13.17 -11.93 24.53
CA GLY A 266 -13.44 -13.38 24.67
C GLY A 266 -12.90 -14.24 23.53
N LEU A 267 -12.09 -13.69 22.63
CA LEU A 267 -11.48 -14.42 21.53
C LEU A 267 -10.10 -14.94 21.95
N LYS A 268 -9.99 -16.25 22.13
CA LYS A 268 -8.69 -16.89 22.33
C LYS A 268 -7.89 -16.88 21.03
N SER A 269 -6.68 -16.33 21.06
CA SER A 269 -5.85 -16.18 19.88
C SER A 269 -4.38 -16.50 20.15
N ILE A 270 -3.65 -16.92 19.12
CA ILE A 270 -2.26 -17.38 19.19
C ILE A 270 -1.48 -16.79 18.02
N LEU A 271 -0.29 -16.23 18.30
CA LEU A 271 0.65 -15.81 17.28
C LEU A 271 1.15 -17.03 16.50
N VAL A 272 1.09 -16.98 15.17
CA VAL A 272 1.58 -18.04 14.29
C VAL A 272 2.98 -17.68 13.82
N ASN A 273 3.99 -18.39 14.31
CA ASN A 273 5.33 -18.30 13.76
C ASN A 273 5.38 -19.13 12.48
N ARG A 274 5.20 -18.50 11.34
CA ARG A 274 5.49 -19.12 10.05
C ARG A 274 6.96 -18.81 9.71
N GLU A 275 7.84 -19.70 10.01
CA GLU A 275 9.03 -19.88 9.18
C GLU A 275 8.49 -20.38 7.83
N VAL A 276 8.46 -19.50 6.84
CA VAL A 276 8.06 -19.89 5.49
C VAL A 276 9.11 -20.88 5.02
N ALA A 277 8.72 -22.15 4.88
CA ALA A 277 9.53 -23.16 4.24
C ALA A 277 10.02 -22.59 2.90
N ALA A 278 11.33 -22.66 2.72
CA ALA A 278 12.07 -22.17 1.56
C ALA A 278 11.62 -22.89 0.28
#